data_a02c350fba53f79258095627fba7fb7d
#
_entry.id   a02c350fba53f79258095627fba7fb7d
#
_cell.length_a   1.000
_cell.length_b   1.000
_cell.length_c   1.000
_cell.angle_alpha   90.00
_cell.angle_beta   90.00
_cell.angle_gamma   90.00
#
_symmetry.space_group_name_H-M   'P 1'
#
loop_
_entity.id
_entity.type
_entity.pdbx_description
1 polymer ?
#
loop_
_entity_poly.entity_id
_entity_poly.type
_entity_poly.pdbx_seq_one_letter_code
_entity_poly.pdbx_strand_id
1 'polypeptide(L)'
;MKCTILHESRGRLRVHVCNVRMTLHRADVLEAYLNHHDAVSKAKVYERTGDVVVYYTGSRKDAVTALSTYRFDDPELLSLIHI
;
A
#
# COMPACT_ATOMS: atom_id res chain seq x y z
N MET A 1 -4.18 4.26 -6.96
CA MET A 1 -4.66 4.68 -5.61
C MET A 1 -4.12 6.05 -5.27
N LYS A 2 -4.96 6.91 -4.78
CA LYS A 2 -4.56 8.28 -4.43
C LYS A 2 -4.19 8.35 -2.96
N CYS A 3 -3.02 8.88 -2.65
CA CYS A 3 -2.50 8.95 -1.28
C CYS A 3 -1.94 10.32 -0.96
N THR A 4 -1.98 10.67 0.33
CA THR A 4 -1.30 11.83 0.87
C THR A 4 -0.15 11.35 1.76
N ILE A 5 1.04 11.86 1.54
CA ILE A 5 2.19 11.51 2.37
C ILE A 5 2.06 12.24 3.71
N LEU A 6 1.98 11.49 4.80
CA LEU A 6 1.87 12.04 6.15
C LEU A 6 3.23 12.23 6.81
N HIS A 7 4.12 11.28 6.60
CA HIS A 7 5.45 11.29 7.18
C HIS A 7 6.39 10.50 6.29
N GLU A 8 7.63 10.95 6.23
CA GLU A 8 8.65 10.30 5.42
C GLU A 8 9.98 10.31 6.17
N SER A 9 10.62 9.16 6.21
CA SER A 9 11.98 9.03 6.67
C SER A 9 12.73 8.10 5.73
N ARG A 10 14.03 7.95 5.92
CA ARG A 10 14.84 7.12 5.02
C ARG A 10 14.36 5.67 5.03
N GLY A 11 13.91 5.18 3.88
CA GLY A 11 13.43 3.82 3.72
C GLY A 11 12.04 3.56 4.29
N ARG A 12 11.31 4.60 4.69
CA ARG A 12 9.97 4.46 5.27
C ARG A 12 9.05 5.60 4.84
N LEU A 13 7.86 5.24 4.36
CA LEU A 13 6.80 6.18 4.01
C LEU A 13 5.55 5.86 4.80
N ARG A 14 4.93 6.88 5.38
CA ARG A 14 3.58 6.77 5.92
C ARG A 14 2.65 7.63 5.07
N VAL A 15 1.62 7.00 4.51
CA VAL A 15 0.65 7.68 3.64
C VAL A 15 -0.76 7.44 4.13
N HIS A 16 -1.66 8.37 3.78
CA HIS A 16 -3.09 8.21 3.99
C HIS A 16 -3.77 7.96 2.64
N VAL A 17 -4.60 6.93 2.56
CA VAL A 17 -5.35 6.59 1.35
C VAL A 17 -6.55 7.52 1.24
N CYS A 18 -6.61 8.29 0.13
CA CYS A 18 -7.66 9.27 -0.11
C CYS A 18 -8.82 8.65 -0.89
N ASN A 19 -10.03 9.18 -0.65
CA ASN A 19 -11.23 8.89 -1.43
C ASN A 19 -11.67 7.41 -1.43
N VAL A 20 -11.18 6.62 -0.48
CA VAL A 20 -11.56 5.22 -0.33
C VAL A 20 -11.82 4.95 1.14
N ARG A 21 -12.97 4.37 1.42
CA ARG A 21 -13.26 3.88 2.76
C ARG A 21 -12.49 2.58 2.98
N MET A 22 -11.53 2.62 3.87
CA MET A 22 -10.75 1.42 4.19
C MET A 22 -11.62 0.45 4.98
N THR A 23 -11.70 -0.78 4.49
CA THR A 23 -12.33 -1.89 5.20
C THR A 23 -11.27 -2.92 5.51
N LEU A 24 -11.59 -3.86 6.40
CA LEU A 24 -10.65 -4.92 6.75
C LEU A 24 -10.24 -5.73 5.51
N HIS A 25 -11.19 -6.04 4.64
CA HIS A 25 -10.92 -6.76 3.40
C HIS A 25 -9.99 -5.96 2.46
N ARG A 26 -10.28 -4.66 2.28
CA ARG A 26 -9.44 -3.80 1.44
C ARG A 26 -8.04 -3.63 2.01
N ALA A 27 -7.94 -3.54 3.32
CA ALA A 27 -6.65 -3.46 3.99
C ALA A 27 -5.83 -4.74 3.78
N ASP A 28 -6.46 -5.90 3.88
CA ASP A 28 -5.79 -7.19 3.68
C ASP A 28 -5.29 -7.35 2.25
N VAL A 29 -6.11 -6.97 1.26
CA VAL A 29 -5.73 -7.03 -0.16
C VAL A 29 -4.56 -6.09 -0.44
N LEU A 30 -4.64 -4.86 0.01
CA LEU A 30 -3.59 -3.86 -0.20
C LEU A 30 -2.29 -4.28 0.47
N GLU A 31 -2.35 -4.76 1.69
CA GLU A 31 -1.17 -5.22 2.42
C GLU A 31 -0.51 -6.41 1.72
N ALA A 32 -1.31 -7.37 1.25
CA ALA A 32 -0.81 -8.52 0.50
C ALA A 32 -0.14 -8.08 -0.81
N TYR A 33 -0.78 -7.18 -1.56
CA TYR A 33 -0.20 -6.65 -2.79
C TYR A 33 1.14 -5.97 -2.55
N LEU A 34 1.21 -5.09 -1.56
CA LEU A 34 2.45 -4.36 -1.26
C LEU A 34 3.55 -5.29 -0.77
N ASN A 35 3.23 -6.27 0.06
CA ASN A 35 4.22 -7.21 0.56
C ASN A 35 4.74 -8.17 -0.52
N HIS A 36 4.03 -8.31 -1.63
CA HIS A 36 4.47 -9.10 -2.79
C HIS A 36 5.14 -8.24 -3.86
N HIS A 37 5.21 -6.92 -3.67
CA HIS A 37 5.83 -6.03 -4.65
C HIS A 37 7.34 -5.93 -4.40
N ASP A 38 8.13 -6.04 -5.48
CA ASP A 38 9.60 -6.05 -5.39
C ASP A 38 10.17 -4.75 -4.80
N ALA A 39 9.51 -3.63 -5.02
CA ALA A 39 9.95 -2.32 -4.50
C ALA A 39 9.72 -2.16 -3.00
N VAL A 40 8.96 -3.06 -2.38
CA VAL A 40 8.55 -2.95 -0.97
C VAL A 40 9.17 -4.08 -0.17
N SER A 41 9.88 -3.74 0.91
CA SER A 41 10.43 -4.75 1.81
C SER A 41 9.39 -5.21 2.83
N LYS A 42 8.52 -4.31 3.28
CA LYS A 42 7.44 -4.62 4.21
C LYS A 42 6.38 -3.52 4.13
N ALA A 43 5.12 -3.88 4.26
CA ALA A 43 4.02 -2.93 4.35
C ALA A 43 3.05 -3.32 5.46
N LYS A 44 2.47 -2.30 6.09
CA LYS A 44 1.45 -2.44 7.11
C LYS A 44 0.30 -1.50 6.79
N VAL A 45 -0.91 -2.01 6.73
CA VAL A 45 -2.12 -1.21 6.48
C VAL A 45 -2.94 -1.13 7.76
N TYR A 46 -3.30 0.09 8.14
CA TYR A 46 -4.11 0.38 9.32
C TYR A 46 -5.54 0.65 8.87
N GLU A 47 -6.39 -0.34 9.02
CA GLU A 47 -7.77 -0.30 8.55
C GLU A 47 -8.58 0.84 9.18
N ARG A 48 -8.37 1.12 10.46
CA ARG A 48 -9.15 2.14 11.18
C ARG A 48 -8.92 3.55 10.67
N THR A 49 -7.68 3.88 10.33
CA THR A 49 -7.30 5.23 9.92
C THR A 49 -7.18 5.39 8.42
N GLY A 50 -7.07 4.28 7.68
CA GLY A 50 -6.80 4.31 6.25
C GLY A 50 -5.36 4.68 5.93
N ASP A 51 -4.45 4.50 6.89
CA ASP A 51 -3.04 4.79 6.71
C ASP A 51 -2.27 3.54 6.29
N VAL A 52 -1.19 3.76 5.53
CA VAL A 52 -0.29 2.68 5.10
C VAL A 52 1.13 3.10 5.43
N VAL A 53 1.88 2.18 6.05
CA VAL A 53 3.32 2.36 6.28
C VAL A 53 4.06 1.40 5.36
N VAL A 54 4.94 1.94 4.54
CA VAL A 54 5.71 1.18 3.57
C VAL A 54 7.19 1.31 3.88
N TYR A 55 7.86 0.17 4.02
CA TYR A 55 9.32 0.10 4.14
C TYR A 55 9.91 -0.33 2.81
N TYR A 56 10.96 0.33 2.38
CA TYR A 56 11.63 0.02 1.13
C TYR A 56 13.15 0.16 1.28
N THR A 57 13.90 -0.66 0.54
CA THR A 57 15.37 -0.63 0.57
C THR A 57 15.97 -0.03 -0.70
N GLY A 58 15.19 0.04 -1.75
CA GLY A 58 15.62 0.60 -3.03
C GLY A 58 15.21 2.05 -3.20
N SER A 59 14.68 2.36 -4.37
CA SER A 59 14.29 3.72 -4.72
C SER A 59 12.96 4.11 -4.09
N ARG A 60 12.90 5.31 -3.51
CA ARG A 60 11.65 5.92 -3.04
C ARG A 60 10.62 6.02 -4.18
N LYS A 61 11.09 6.36 -5.37
CA LYS A 61 10.25 6.48 -6.56
C LYS A 61 9.52 5.17 -6.86
N ASP A 62 10.19 4.04 -6.76
CA ASP A 62 9.60 2.74 -7.01
C ASP A 62 8.53 2.40 -5.96
N ALA A 63 8.77 2.72 -4.71
CA ALA A 63 7.78 2.53 -3.64
C ALA A 63 6.54 3.41 -3.86
N VAL A 64 6.73 4.67 -4.24
CA VAL A 64 5.63 5.60 -4.55
C VAL A 64 4.86 5.09 -5.78
N THR A 65 5.54 4.59 -6.80
CA THR A 65 4.90 4.03 -7.99
C THR A 65 4.05 2.81 -7.62
N ALA A 66 4.55 1.94 -6.76
CA ALA A 66 3.80 0.78 -6.28
C ALA A 66 2.47 1.20 -5.62
N LEU A 67 2.50 2.24 -4.81
CA LEU A 67 1.29 2.78 -4.18
C LEU A 67 0.35 3.40 -5.20
N SER A 68 0.87 4.21 -6.12
CA SER A 68 0.04 4.97 -7.06
C SER A 68 -0.59 4.11 -8.14
N THR A 69 0.02 2.99 -8.50
CA THR A 69 -0.52 2.08 -9.52
C THR A 69 -1.53 1.07 -8.98
N TYR A 70 -1.64 0.94 -7.68
CA TYR A 70 -2.61 0.03 -7.07
C TYR A 70 -4.06 0.48 -7.31
N ARG A 71 -4.94 -0.47 -7.60
CA ARG A 71 -6.38 -0.22 -7.82
C ARG A 71 -7.20 -1.20 -6.99
N PHE A 72 -8.08 -0.67 -6.14
CA PHE A 72 -8.90 -1.50 -5.24
C PHE A 72 -9.92 -2.38 -5.96
N ASP A 73 -10.32 -2.02 -7.16
CA ASP A 73 -11.31 -2.74 -7.95
C ASP A 73 -10.70 -3.65 -9.02
N ASP A 74 -9.39 -3.87 -8.98
CA ASP A 74 -8.71 -4.71 -9.95
C ASP A 74 -8.88 -6.19 -9.57
N PRO A 75 -9.57 -7.01 -10.38
CA PRO A 75 -9.78 -8.42 -10.05
C PRO A 75 -8.50 -9.24 -10.06
N GLU A 76 -7.48 -8.85 -10.81
CA GLU A 76 -6.18 -9.54 -10.80
C GLU A 76 -5.49 -9.38 -9.45
N LEU A 77 -5.58 -8.19 -8.86
CA LEU A 77 -5.00 -7.93 -7.54
C LEU A 77 -5.76 -8.68 -6.45
N LEU A 78 -7.07 -8.81 -6.58
CA LEU A 78 -7.89 -9.56 -5.64
C LEU A 78 -7.51 -11.04 -5.62
N SER A 79 -7.06 -11.59 -6.75
CA SER A 79 -6.67 -12.99 -6.83
C SER A 79 -5.38 -13.31 -6.09
N LEU A 80 -4.55 -12.32 -5.79
CA LEU A 80 -3.28 -12.52 -5.07
C LEU A 80 -3.45 -13.05 -3.66
N ILE A 81 -4.59 -12.80 -3.03
CA ILE A 81 -4.88 -13.26 -1.68
C ILE A 81 -5.79 -14.48 -1.66
N HIS A 82 -6.10 -15.01 -2.82
CA HIS A 82 -6.87 -16.24 -2.93
C HIS A 82 -5.95 -17.43 -2.67
N ILE A 83 -6.02 -17.89 -1.49
CA ILE A 83 -5.24 -19.06 -1.07
C ILE A 83 -6.16 -20.26 -0.99
#